data_15860cd00940352774f89f61129d7e76
#
_entry.id   15860cd00940352774f89f61129d7e76
#
_cell.length_a   1.000
_cell.length_b   1.000
_cell.length_c   1.000
_cell.angle_alpha   90.00
_cell.angle_beta   90.00
_cell.angle_gamma   90.00
#
_symmetry.space_group_name_H-M   'P 1'
#
loop_
_entity.id
_entity.type
_entity.pdbx_description
1 polymer ?
#
loop_
_entity_poly.entity_id
_entity_poly.type
_entity_poly.pdbx_seq_one_letter_code
_entity_poly.pdbx_strand_id
1 'polypeptide(L)'
;TILNMFHGSNEYSSLTYNDLPFLMSPNLGKFLFKNKSATEFVRPHNDGIKYSINSPEALDEVFLSTYNNEEISENFYKYINLIKLKYGKKNYLSKNNNNFNRIDLINSNIKDCFFFIPFRDPLQHANSLMKQNKNFFNLQNKNKFILKYMNYLGHYEFGKNHKSWNQPKKFTDINNINYWLEQWLLFYKK
;
A
#
# COMPACT_ATOMS: atom_id res chain seq x y z
N THR A 1 9.46 3.67 -9.19
CA THR A 1 9.48 2.94 -7.89
C THR A 1 9.87 1.48 -8.12
N ILE A 2 10.30 0.77 -7.06
CA ILE A 2 10.61 -0.68 -7.12
C ILE A 2 9.37 -1.45 -7.60
N LEU A 3 8.18 -1.11 -7.11
CA LEU A 3 6.92 -1.71 -7.56
C LEU A 3 6.74 -1.58 -9.08
N ASN A 4 6.96 -0.39 -9.66
CA ASN A 4 6.82 -0.17 -11.09
C ASN A 4 7.86 -0.94 -11.91
N MET A 5 9.06 -1.11 -11.37
CA MET A 5 10.13 -1.89 -12.03
C MET A 5 9.74 -3.36 -12.14
N PHE A 6 9.29 -3.98 -11.06
CA PHE A 6 8.83 -5.37 -11.08
C PHE A 6 7.54 -5.55 -11.90
N HIS A 7 6.59 -4.64 -11.76
CA HIS A 7 5.36 -4.69 -12.56
C HIS A 7 5.65 -4.52 -14.05
N GLY A 8 6.61 -3.66 -14.42
CA GLY A 8 7.05 -3.42 -15.79
C GLY A 8 7.78 -4.60 -16.46
N SER A 9 8.30 -5.57 -15.66
CA SER A 9 8.89 -6.81 -16.21
C SER A 9 7.86 -7.70 -16.91
N ASN A 10 6.57 -7.44 -16.74
CA ASN A 10 5.46 -8.20 -17.28
C ASN A 10 5.32 -9.64 -16.74
N GLU A 11 6.04 -10.01 -15.70
CA GLU A 11 6.00 -11.33 -15.05
C GLU A 11 5.01 -11.37 -13.88
N TYR A 12 4.69 -10.20 -13.33
CA TYR A 12 3.89 -10.04 -12.12
C TYR A 12 2.55 -9.38 -12.41
N SER A 13 1.50 -9.86 -11.73
CA SER A 13 0.21 -9.17 -11.60
C SER A 13 0.20 -8.33 -10.33
N SER A 14 -0.43 -7.17 -10.39
CA SER A 14 -0.72 -6.32 -9.24
C SER A 14 -2.07 -5.65 -9.47
N LEU A 15 -2.74 -5.23 -8.41
CA LEU A 15 -3.88 -4.33 -8.56
C LEU A 15 -3.41 -2.99 -9.11
N THR A 16 -4.21 -2.41 -9.98
CA THR A 16 -3.97 -1.12 -10.62
C THR A 16 -5.13 -0.16 -10.33
N TYR A 17 -4.96 1.12 -10.65
CA TYR A 17 -6.07 2.06 -10.53
C TYR A 17 -7.30 1.70 -11.36
N ASN A 18 -7.14 0.86 -12.40
CA ASN A 18 -8.26 0.34 -13.19
C ASN A 18 -9.15 -0.66 -12.40
N ASP A 19 -8.66 -1.19 -11.28
CA ASP A 19 -9.40 -2.11 -10.42
C ASP A 19 -10.24 -1.39 -9.36
N LEU A 20 -10.05 -0.07 -9.16
CA LEU A 20 -10.62 0.68 -8.04
C LEU A 20 -12.12 0.48 -7.80
N PRO A 21 -13.03 0.47 -8.79
CA PRO A 21 -14.44 0.28 -8.49
C PRO A 21 -14.79 -1.13 -7.96
N PHE A 22 -13.94 -2.14 -8.23
CA PHE A 22 -14.23 -3.54 -7.97
C PHE A 22 -13.10 -4.27 -7.27
N LEU A 23 -12.45 -3.61 -6.30
CA LEU A 23 -11.29 -4.19 -5.59
C LEU A 23 -11.61 -5.53 -4.91
N MET A 24 -12.83 -5.71 -4.40
CA MET A 24 -13.27 -6.95 -3.77
C MET A 24 -13.62 -8.04 -4.80
N SER A 25 -13.83 -7.67 -6.06
CA SER A 25 -14.22 -8.58 -7.15
C SER A 25 -13.50 -8.20 -8.45
N PRO A 26 -12.16 -8.36 -8.50
CA PRO A 26 -11.31 -7.77 -9.54
C PRO A 26 -11.68 -8.22 -10.96
N ASN A 27 -12.27 -9.40 -11.13
CA ASN A 27 -12.71 -9.90 -12.44
C ASN A 27 -13.99 -9.24 -12.97
N LEU A 28 -14.85 -8.68 -12.12
CA LEU A 28 -16.05 -7.98 -12.58
C LEU A 28 -15.72 -6.74 -13.42
N GLY A 29 -14.69 -6.00 -13.07
CA GLY A 29 -14.25 -4.83 -13.81
C GLY A 29 -13.86 -5.15 -15.26
N LYS A 30 -13.37 -6.35 -15.53
CA LYS A 30 -12.99 -6.78 -16.89
C LYS A 30 -14.18 -6.80 -17.86
N PHE A 31 -15.37 -7.09 -17.36
CA PHE A 31 -16.60 -7.14 -18.19
C PHE A 31 -17.20 -5.74 -18.40
N LEU A 32 -17.03 -4.83 -17.47
CA LEU A 32 -17.70 -3.53 -17.45
C LEU A 32 -16.87 -2.41 -18.07
N PHE A 33 -15.53 -2.50 -18.00
CA PHE A 33 -14.64 -1.47 -18.51
C PHE A 33 -13.77 -2.03 -19.64
N LYS A 34 -14.08 -1.64 -20.87
CA LYS A 34 -13.15 -1.82 -22.00
C LYS A 34 -11.98 -0.83 -21.85
N ASN A 35 -10.80 -1.28 -22.27
CA ASN A 35 -9.50 -0.59 -22.20
C ASN A 35 -9.62 0.93 -22.34
N LYS A 36 -9.36 1.65 -21.24
CA LYS A 36 -9.20 3.10 -21.28
C LYS A 36 -7.75 3.42 -21.66
N SER A 37 -7.56 4.44 -22.48
CA SER A 37 -6.22 4.92 -22.85
C SER A 37 -5.43 5.33 -21.61
N ALA A 38 -4.15 4.97 -21.57
CA ALA A 38 -3.26 5.25 -20.43
C ALA A 38 -2.78 6.70 -20.45
N THR A 39 -3.67 7.65 -20.16
CA THR A 39 -3.26 9.04 -19.92
C THR A 39 -2.50 9.10 -18.58
N GLU A 40 -1.33 9.73 -18.58
CA GLU A 40 -0.57 9.95 -17.35
C GLU A 40 -1.08 11.16 -16.58
N PHE A 41 -1.17 10.99 -15.27
CA PHE A 41 -1.56 12.03 -14.32
C PHE A 41 -0.48 12.20 -13.24
N VAL A 42 -0.39 13.38 -12.65
CA VAL A 42 0.40 13.61 -11.44
C VAL A 42 -0.46 13.20 -10.24
N ARG A 43 0.13 12.47 -9.28
CA ARG A 43 -0.61 12.05 -8.08
C ARG A 43 -1.15 13.26 -7.31
N PRO A 44 -2.38 13.17 -6.76
CA PRO A 44 -3.01 14.26 -6.02
C PRO A 44 -2.18 14.77 -4.82
N HIS A 45 -1.35 13.92 -4.25
CA HIS A 45 -0.46 14.27 -3.13
C HIS A 45 0.92 14.81 -3.56
N ASN A 46 1.09 15.12 -4.85
CA ASN A 46 2.21 15.88 -5.40
C ASN A 46 3.61 15.40 -4.95
N ASP A 47 3.80 14.08 -4.91
CA ASP A 47 5.06 13.43 -4.57
C ASP A 47 6.02 13.30 -5.77
N GLY A 48 5.68 13.96 -6.89
CA GLY A 48 6.44 13.92 -8.14
C GLY A 48 6.28 12.62 -8.94
N ILE A 49 5.48 11.67 -8.47
CA ILE A 49 5.24 10.40 -9.15
C ILE A 49 4.08 10.57 -10.14
N LYS A 50 4.34 10.27 -11.41
CA LYS A 50 3.29 10.13 -12.41
C LYS A 50 2.65 8.76 -12.31
N TYR A 51 1.35 8.69 -12.55
CA TYR A 51 0.60 7.45 -12.60
C TYR A 51 -0.37 7.45 -13.79
N SER A 52 -0.73 6.28 -14.22
CA SER A 52 -1.82 6.05 -15.17
C SER A 52 -2.85 5.11 -14.54
N ILE A 53 -3.96 4.91 -15.23
CA ILE A 53 -4.98 3.94 -14.80
C ILE A 53 -4.41 2.51 -14.65
N ASN A 54 -3.35 2.19 -15.40
CA ASN A 54 -2.67 0.89 -15.36
C ASN A 54 -1.50 0.83 -14.38
N SER A 55 -1.24 1.90 -13.63
CA SER A 55 -0.17 1.91 -12.64
C SER A 55 -0.54 1.05 -11.43
N PRO A 56 0.37 0.19 -10.95
CA PRO A 56 0.15 -0.62 -9.77
C PRO A 56 0.13 0.23 -8.50
N GLU A 57 -0.72 -0.15 -7.54
CA GLU A 57 -0.83 0.53 -6.23
C GLU A 57 -1.19 -0.47 -5.13
N ALA A 58 -1.02 -0.06 -3.85
CA ALA A 58 -1.33 -0.83 -2.64
C ALA A 58 -2.84 -0.97 -2.38
N LEU A 59 -3.59 -1.43 -3.38
CA LEU A 59 -5.05 -1.50 -3.33
C LEU A 59 -5.58 -2.77 -2.66
N ASP A 60 -4.75 -3.75 -2.45
CA ASP A 60 -5.04 -4.96 -1.70
C ASP A 60 -5.31 -4.72 -0.21
N GLU A 61 -4.89 -3.56 0.32
CA GLU A 61 -5.24 -3.16 1.68
C GLU A 61 -6.75 -3.07 1.91
N VAL A 62 -7.52 -2.70 0.91
CA VAL A 62 -8.99 -2.67 1.00
C VAL A 62 -9.54 -4.07 1.29
N PHE A 63 -9.03 -5.09 0.63
CA PHE A 63 -9.38 -6.49 0.92
C PHE A 63 -8.89 -6.89 2.32
N LEU A 64 -7.61 -6.67 2.60
CA LEU A 64 -6.97 -7.10 3.84
C LEU A 64 -7.53 -6.40 5.10
N SER A 65 -8.00 -5.17 4.99
CA SER A 65 -8.61 -4.43 6.10
C SER A 65 -10.08 -4.79 6.36
N THR A 66 -10.73 -5.49 5.42
CA THR A 66 -12.13 -5.88 5.52
C THR A 66 -12.31 -7.16 6.35
N TYR A 67 -11.31 -8.03 6.36
CA TYR A 67 -11.36 -9.36 6.97
C TYR A 67 -10.50 -9.45 8.24
N ASN A 68 -10.88 -10.34 9.16
CA ASN A 68 -10.04 -10.73 10.29
C ASN A 68 -8.93 -11.69 9.84
N ASN A 69 -8.02 -12.06 10.74
CA ASN A 69 -6.85 -12.88 10.40
C ASN A 69 -7.23 -14.29 9.91
N GLU A 70 -8.28 -14.89 10.44
CA GLU A 70 -8.75 -16.23 10.01
C GLU A 70 -9.30 -16.16 8.59
N GLU A 71 -10.16 -15.20 8.32
CA GLU A 71 -10.72 -14.96 6.99
C GLU A 71 -9.64 -14.60 5.95
N ILE A 72 -8.60 -13.83 6.34
CA ILE A 72 -7.45 -13.54 5.48
C ILE A 72 -6.72 -14.85 5.15
N SER A 73 -6.47 -15.71 6.14
CA SER A 73 -5.81 -16.99 5.95
C SER A 73 -6.53 -17.87 4.93
N GLU A 74 -7.85 -17.88 4.96
CA GLU A 74 -8.67 -18.69 4.05
C GLU A 74 -8.79 -18.09 2.65
N ASN A 75 -8.91 -16.76 2.54
CA ASN A 75 -9.40 -16.11 1.34
C ASN A 75 -8.33 -15.33 0.58
N PHE A 76 -7.23 -14.91 1.22
CA PHE A 76 -6.24 -14.07 0.55
C PHE A 76 -5.54 -14.79 -0.62
N TYR A 77 -5.23 -16.07 -0.46
CA TYR A 77 -4.67 -16.86 -1.56
C TYR A 77 -5.64 -16.99 -2.76
N LYS A 78 -6.92 -17.17 -2.49
CA LYS A 78 -7.97 -17.20 -3.54
C LYS A 78 -8.05 -15.83 -4.24
N TYR A 79 -8.01 -14.74 -3.46
CA TYR A 79 -8.02 -13.39 -3.99
C TYR A 79 -6.80 -13.08 -4.88
N ILE A 80 -5.61 -13.47 -4.46
CA ILE A 80 -4.39 -13.38 -5.28
C ILE A 80 -4.57 -14.14 -6.61
N ASN A 81 -5.11 -15.34 -6.57
CA ASN A 81 -5.33 -16.14 -7.78
C ASN A 81 -6.35 -15.50 -8.74
N LEU A 82 -7.37 -14.82 -8.22
CA LEU A 82 -8.29 -14.03 -9.06
C LEU A 82 -7.58 -12.88 -9.77
N ILE A 83 -6.65 -12.20 -9.11
CA ILE A 83 -5.84 -11.12 -9.71
C ILE A 83 -4.90 -11.70 -10.77
N LYS A 84 -4.20 -12.81 -10.45
CA LYS A 84 -3.33 -13.52 -11.41
C LYS A 84 -4.08 -13.92 -12.65
N LEU A 85 -5.28 -14.46 -12.49
CA LEU A 85 -6.17 -14.88 -13.60
C LEU A 85 -6.60 -13.66 -14.44
N LYS A 86 -6.97 -12.56 -13.79
CA LYS A 86 -7.38 -11.33 -14.48
C LYS A 86 -6.31 -10.82 -15.43
N TYR A 87 -5.07 -10.78 -14.97
CA TYR A 87 -3.93 -10.22 -15.71
C TYR A 87 -3.14 -11.26 -16.53
N GLY A 88 -3.48 -12.55 -16.42
CA GLY A 88 -2.81 -13.63 -17.14
C GLY A 88 -1.35 -13.82 -16.72
N LYS A 89 -1.01 -13.59 -15.44
CA LYS A 89 0.34 -13.70 -14.91
C LYS A 89 0.48 -14.82 -13.91
N LYS A 90 1.68 -15.42 -13.82
CA LYS A 90 1.97 -16.51 -12.87
C LYS A 90 2.23 -15.98 -11.46
N ASN A 91 2.84 -14.83 -11.33
CA ASN A 91 3.27 -14.26 -10.06
C ASN A 91 2.38 -13.08 -9.65
N TYR A 92 2.24 -12.89 -8.35
CA TYR A 92 1.57 -11.73 -7.76
C TYR A 92 2.59 -10.82 -7.08
N LEU A 93 2.38 -9.53 -7.18
CA LEU A 93 3.21 -8.51 -6.57
C LEU A 93 2.34 -7.53 -5.78
N SER A 94 2.64 -7.35 -4.52
CA SER A 94 2.04 -6.35 -3.64
C SER A 94 3.10 -5.39 -3.12
N LYS A 95 2.75 -4.11 -3.01
CA LYS A 95 3.47 -3.13 -2.21
C LYS A 95 2.48 -2.53 -1.22
N ASN A 96 2.54 -2.99 0.02
CA ASN A 96 1.64 -2.53 1.07
C ASN A 96 2.42 -2.37 2.38
N ASN A 97 2.46 -1.14 2.88
CA ASN A 97 3.21 -0.84 4.11
C ASN A 97 2.63 -1.57 5.34
N ASN A 98 1.32 -1.84 5.35
CA ASN A 98 0.64 -2.54 6.44
C ASN A 98 0.94 -4.04 6.47
N ASN A 99 1.47 -4.62 5.39
CA ASN A 99 1.89 -6.03 5.35
C ASN A 99 2.99 -6.34 6.36
N PHE A 100 3.71 -5.33 6.83
CA PHE A 100 4.63 -5.48 7.96
C PHE A 100 3.98 -6.18 9.17
N ASN A 101 2.75 -5.82 9.51
CA ASN A 101 2.02 -6.46 10.62
C ASN A 101 1.46 -7.84 10.27
N ARG A 102 1.52 -8.25 9.00
CA ARG A 102 0.94 -9.49 8.46
C ARG A 102 1.99 -10.44 7.90
N ILE A 103 3.29 -10.16 8.08
CA ILE A 103 4.39 -10.99 7.51
C ILE A 103 4.20 -12.45 7.93
N ASP A 104 4.02 -12.73 9.20
CA ASP A 104 3.87 -14.09 9.73
C ASP A 104 2.62 -14.76 9.17
N LEU A 105 1.50 -14.03 9.15
CA LEU A 105 0.23 -14.52 8.60
C LEU A 105 0.35 -14.85 7.11
N ILE A 106 0.95 -13.97 6.32
CA ILE A 106 1.12 -14.16 4.87
C ILE A 106 2.08 -15.34 4.62
N ASN A 107 3.21 -15.38 5.33
CA ASN A 107 4.23 -16.42 5.17
C ASN A 107 3.70 -17.81 5.54
N SER A 108 2.83 -17.90 6.54
CA SER A 108 2.22 -19.17 6.96
C SER A 108 1.19 -19.72 5.96
N ASN A 109 0.55 -18.84 5.19
CA ASN A 109 -0.59 -19.21 4.34
C ASN A 109 -0.27 -19.21 2.83
N ILE A 110 0.82 -18.56 2.42
CA ILE A 110 1.21 -18.45 1.01
C ILE A 110 2.58 -19.10 0.80
N LYS A 111 2.59 -20.22 0.09
CA LYS A 111 3.83 -20.88 -0.32
C LYS A 111 4.58 -20.01 -1.33
N ASP A 112 5.90 -20.11 -1.34
CA ASP A 112 6.79 -19.39 -2.27
C ASP A 112 6.60 -17.86 -2.23
N CYS A 113 6.39 -17.32 -1.02
CA CYS A 113 6.26 -15.89 -0.78
C CYS A 113 7.63 -15.30 -0.43
N PHE A 114 7.97 -14.17 -1.07
CA PHE A 114 9.20 -13.43 -0.79
C PHE A 114 8.86 -12.02 -0.32
N PHE A 115 9.51 -11.59 0.76
CA PHE A 115 9.41 -10.24 1.30
C PHE A 115 10.66 -9.45 0.94
N PHE A 116 10.46 -8.34 0.21
CA PHE A 116 11.52 -7.38 -0.06
C PHE A 116 11.35 -6.17 0.86
N ILE A 117 12.27 -6.01 1.81
CA ILE A 117 12.24 -4.94 2.81
C ILE A 117 13.39 -3.97 2.53
N PRO A 118 13.14 -2.81 1.88
CA PRO A 118 14.19 -1.84 1.59
C PRO A 118 14.66 -1.18 2.89
N PHE A 119 15.98 -1.12 3.06
CA PHE A 119 16.65 -0.51 4.19
C PHE A 119 17.27 0.84 3.80
N ARG A 120 17.19 1.82 4.71
CA ARG A 120 17.78 3.15 4.56
C ARG A 120 18.43 3.59 5.87
N ASP A 121 19.32 4.60 5.77
CA ASP A 121 19.81 5.31 6.95
C ASP A 121 18.64 5.74 7.85
N PRO A 122 18.69 5.43 9.16
CA PRO A 122 17.58 5.67 10.09
C PRO A 122 17.16 7.14 10.17
N LEU A 123 18.13 8.04 10.27
CA LEU A 123 17.87 9.47 10.44
C LEU A 123 17.28 10.09 9.17
N GLN A 124 17.82 9.73 8.01
CA GLN A 124 17.29 10.16 6.72
C GLN A 124 15.87 9.63 6.49
N HIS A 125 15.61 8.37 6.85
CA HIS A 125 14.30 7.77 6.71
C HIS A 125 13.29 8.44 7.65
N ALA A 126 13.61 8.57 8.93
CA ALA A 126 12.76 9.23 9.93
C ALA A 126 12.40 10.68 9.54
N ASN A 127 13.40 11.44 9.06
CA ASN A 127 13.17 12.80 8.56
C ASN A 127 12.23 12.82 7.34
N SER A 128 12.41 11.88 6.42
CA SER A 128 11.53 11.74 5.25
C SER A 128 10.09 11.43 5.65
N LEU A 129 9.87 10.49 6.58
CA LEU A 129 8.55 10.12 7.08
C LEU A 129 7.87 11.30 7.80
N MET A 130 8.60 12.02 8.64
CA MET A 130 8.10 13.21 9.32
C MET A 130 7.67 14.31 8.34
N LYS A 131 8.49 14.58 7.32
CA LYS A 131 8.14 15.53 6.25
C LYS A 131 6.90 15.10 5.48
N GLN A 132 6.82 13.82 5.16
CA GLN A 132 5.68 13.27 4.45
C GLN A 132 4.40 13.37 5.27
N ASN A 133 4.46 13.09 6.57
CA ASN A 133 3.32 13.27 7.48
C ASN A 133 2.81 14.73 7.46
N LYS A 134 3.71 15.71 7.58
CA LYS A 134 3.35 17.15 7.48
C LYS A 134 2.71 17.51 6.14
N ASN A 135 3.26 16.99 5.05
CA ASN A 135 2.72 17.21 3.71
C ASN A 135 1.30 16.67 3.57
N PHE A 136 1.07 15.43 3.98
CA PHE A 136 -0.27 14.82 3.94
C PHE A 136 -1.25 15.54 4.86
N PHE A 137 -0.84 15.95 6.05
CA PHE A 137 -1.68 16.73 6.94
C PHE A 137 -2.16 18.03 6.27
N ASN A 138 -1.24 18.76 5.60
CA ASN A 138 -1.56 20.00 4.88
C ASN A 138 -2.47 19.76 3.67
N LEU A 139 -2.20 18.69 2.90
CA LEU A 139 -3.03 18.34 1.73
C LEU A 139 -4.44 17.94 2.14
N GLN A 140 -4.60 17.17 3.20
CA GLN A 140 -5.89 16.75 3.74
C GLN A 140 -6.68 17.90 4.34
N ASN A 141 -6.01 18.94 4.85
CA ASN A 141 -6.67 20.19 5.26
C ASN A 141 -7.24 20.95 4.06
N LYS A 142 -6.51 20.99 2.96
CA LYS A 142 -6.90 21.72 1.74
C LYS A 142 -7.93 20.96 0.90
N ASN A 143 -7.89 19.64 0.94
CA ASN A 143 -8.74 18.79 0.08
C ASN A 143 -9.32 17.61 0.85
N LYS A 144 -10.61 17.69 1.19
CA LYS A 144 -11.35 16.63 1.90
C LYS A 144 -11.42 15.30 1.12
N PHE A 145 -11.32 15.34 -0.21
CA PHE A 145 -11.30 14.13 -1.04
C PHE A 145 -10.07 13.29 -0.73
N ILE A 146 -8.89 13.90 -0.59
CA ILE A 146 -7.64 13.18 -0.26
C ILE A 146 -7.79 12.43 1.06
N LEU A 147 -8.35 13.07 2.08
CA LEU A 147 -8.60 12.40 3.37
C LEU A 147 -9.54 11.20 3.24
N LYS A 148 -10.68 11.37 2.55
CA LYS A 148 -11.64 10.29 2.32
C LYS A 148 -11.04 9.14 1.51
N TYR A 149 -10.29 9.48 0.47
CA TYR A 149 -9.63 8.52 -0.40
C TYR A 149 -8.59 7.68 0.35
N MET A 150 -7.73 8.33 1.15
CA MET A 150 -6.75 7.62 1.98
C MET A 150 -7.42 6.71 3.01
N ASN A 151 -8.49 7.17 3.66
CA ASN A 151 -9.25 6.33 4.59
C ASN A 151 -9.88 5.13 3.91
N TYR A 152 -10.45 5.31 2.72
CA TYR A 152 -11.01 4.21 1.92
C TYR A 152 -9.96 3.15 1.57
N LEU A 153 -8.75 3.58 1.23
CA LEU A 153 -7.64 2.67 0.93
C LEU A 153 -6.95 2.05 2.15
N GLY A 154 -7.36 2.42 3.37
CA GLY A 154 -6.69 1.97 4.60
C GLY A 154 -5.31 2.60 4.83
N HIS A 155 -5.01 3.71 4.18
CA HIS A 155 -3.74 4.43 4.30
C HIS A 155 -3.75 5.39 5.49
N TYR A 156 -3.39 4.87 6.66
CA TYR A 156 -3.31 5.62 7.92
C TYR A 156 -1.87 5.94 8.34
N GLU A 157 -0.90 5.73 7.47
CA GLU A 157 0.52 5.93 7.77
C GLU A 157 0.89 7.39 7.97
N PHE A 158 0.09 8.32 7.40
CA PHE A 158 0.37 9.76 7.43
C PHE A 158 -0.89 10.62 7.49
N GLY A 159 -0.73 11.85 7.97
CA GLY A 159 -1.75 12.89 7.94
C GLY A 159 -2.64 12.89 9.17
N LYS A 160 -3.88 13.39 9.02
CA LYS A 160 -4.82 13.63 10.12
C LYS A 160 -5.19 12.38 10.91
N ASN A 161 -5.33 11.25 10.22
CA ASN A 161 -5.74 9.98 10.79
C ASN A 161 -4.55 9.04 10.97
N HIS A 162 -3.34 9.62 11.15
CA HIS A 162 -2.12 8.84 11.35
C HIS A 162 -2.28 7.82 12.47
N LYS A 163 -1.89 6.59 12.16
CA LYS A 163 -1.75 5.48 13.12
C LYS A 163 -0.33 4.96 13.06
N SER A 164 0.29 4.82 14.21
CA SER A 164 1.61 4.20 14.32
C SER A 164 1.57 2.74 13.88
N TRP A 165 2.62 2.27 13.21
CA TRP A 165 2.75 0.83 12.90
C TRP A 165 2.95 -0.02 14.15
N ASN A 166 3.66 0.53 15.13
CA ASN A 166 3.81 -0.03 16.46
C ASN A 166 3.52 1.04 17.50
N GLN A 167 2.98 0.65 18.64
CA GLN A 167 2.75 1.58 19.75
C GLN A 167 4.08 2.17 20.22
N PRO A 168 4.25 3.49 20.16
CA PRO A 168 5.47 4.14 20.64
C PRO A 168 5.55 3.98 22.16
N LYS A 169 6.76 3.68 22.65
CA LYS A 169 7.00 3.47 24.08
C LYS A 169 7.50 4.72 24.78
N LYS A 170 8.23 5.56 24.04
CA LYS A 170 8.96 6.69 24.60
C LYS A 170 8.60 8.04 23.98
N PHE A 171 8.39 8.09 22.69
CA PHE A 171 8.15 9.34 21.97
C PHE A 171 6.77 9.31 21.30
N THR A 172 5.84 10.16 21.76
CA THR A 172 4.45 10.22 21.25
C THR A 172 4.16 11.40 20.34
N ASP A 173 5.02 12.42 20.35
CA ASP A 173 4.86 13.61 19.52
C ASP A 173 5.29 13.35 18.08
N ILE A 174 4.32 13.26 17.15
CA ILE A 174 4.52 13.04 15.73
C ILE A 174 5.30 14.19 15.02
N ASN A 175 5.45 15.34 15.65
CA ASN A 175 6.26 16.44 15.13
C ASN A 175 7.72 16.34 15.55
N ASN A 176 8.05 15.42 16.44
CA ASN A 176 9.41 15.17 16.89
C ASN A 176 10.03 14.03 16.08
N ILE A 177 11.25 14.24 15.59
CA ILE A 177 11.96 13.23 14.79
C ILE A 177 12.19 11.93 15.57
N ASN A 178 12.32 12.00 16.90
CA ASN A 178 12.51 10.82 17.74
C ASN A 178 11.30 9.86 17.72
N TYR A 179 10.07 10.36 17.49
CA TYR A 179 8.92 9.51 17.25
C TYR A 179 9.15 8.63 16.01
N TRP A 180 9.60 9.20 14.91
CA TRP A 180 9.83 8.49 13.65
C TRP A 180 11.04 7.57 13.71
N LEU A 181 12.07 7.94 14.47
CA LEU A 181 13.21 7.07 14.78
C LEU A 181 12.78 5.85 15.62
N GLU A 182 11.92 6.06 16.62
CA GLU A 182 11.35 4.95 17.39
C GLU A 182 10.50 4.03 16.52
N GLN A 183 9.64 4.57 15.64
CA GLN A 183 8.87 3.78 14.68
C GLN A 183 9.80 2.98 13.76
N TRP A 184 10.86 3.60 13.23
CA TRP A 184 11.87 2.93 12.44
C TRP A 184 12.54 1.77 13.22
N LEU A 185 12.96 2.02 14.43
CA LEU A 185 13.63 1.02 15.27
C LEU A 185 12.70 -0.16 15.60
N LEU A 186 11.44 0.12 15.92
CA LEU A 186 10.43 -0.91 16.21
C LEU A 186 10.08 -1.73 14.97
N PHE A 187 10.12 -1.11 13.81
CA PHE A 187 9.91 -1.81 12.52
C PHE A 187 11.04 -2.79 12.22
N TYR A 188 12.29 -2.37 12.32
CA TYR A 188 13.44 -3.22 11.95
C TYR A 188 13.91 -4.18 13.06
N LYS A 189 13.32 -4.11 14.25
CA LYS A 189 13.57 -5.08 15.34
C LYS A 189 12.63 -6.29 15.33
N LYS A 190 11.57 -6.22 14.57
CA LYS A 190 10.62 -7.30 14.40
C LYS A 190 11.12 -8.32 13.38
#